data_d78046bc2d591a4ab27724bf26f4e1f1
#
_entry.id   d78046bc2d591a4ab27724bf26f4e1f1
#
_cell.length_a   1.000
_cell.length_b   1.000
_cell.length_c   1.000
_cell.angle_alpha   90.00
_cell.angle_beta   90.00
_cell.angle_gamma   90.00
#
_symmetry.space_group_name_H-M   'P 1'
#
loop_
_entity.id
_entity.type
_entity.pdbx_description
1 polymer ?
#
loop_
_entity_poly.entity_id
_entity_poly.type
_entity_poly.pdbx_seq_one_letter_code
_entity_poly.pdbx_strand_id
1 'polypeptide(L)'
;MKKVVRTVWIGALSGLAFLAACCTTKGGLTKAEKKQLIKERDSIQQILSRREGSAIYGTPEIMAQYKLESYRLQCQLDSINSRLGEDVDLEKSAQRYQLQQRITELRTILQQRESSCIYGSPEVMEEYGRETQRMRGELEELQKQLKDLNQ
;
A
#
# COMPACT_ATOMS: atom_id res chain seq x y z
N MET A 1 -32.92 -0.64 15.29
CA MET A 1 -31.90 -0.88 14.27
C MET A 1 -30.70 0.07 14.47
N LYS A 2 -29.80 -0.26 15.40
CA LYS A 2 -28.59 0.55 15.71
C LYS A 2 -27.50 -0.40 16.25
N LYS A 3 -26.89 -1.25 15.43
CA LYS A 3 -25.76 -2.12 15.86
C LYS A 3 -24.87 -2.67 14.72
N VAL A 4 -24.69 -1.99 13.60
CA VAL A 4 -23.85 -2.53 12.49
C VAL A 4 -22.65 -1.64 12.11
N VAL A 5 -22.44 -0.49 12.74
CA VAL A 5 -21.39 0.47 12.31
C VAL A 5 -20.08 0.37 13.12
N ARG A 6 -19.93 -0.56 14.06
CA ARG A 6 -18.79 -0.55 15.00
C ARG A 6 -17.63 -1.50 14.69
N THR A 7 -17.69 -2.30 13.64
CA THR A 7 -16.70 -3.39 13.44
C THR A 7 -15.68 -3.14 12.33
N VAL A 8 -15.75 -2.05 11.59
CA VAL A 8 -14.85 -1.79 10.43
C VAL A 8 -13.60 -0.96 10.81
N TRP A 9 -13.56 -0.34 12.00
CA TRP A 9 -12.46 0.57 12.39
C TRP A 9 -11.29 -0.07 13.15
N ILE A 10 -11.33 -1.36 13.46
CA ILE A 10 -10.26 -2.02 14.26
C ILE A 10 -9.16 -2.62 13.37
N GLY A 11 -9.40 -2.79 12.07
CA GLY A 11 -8.41 -3.37 11.14
C GLY A 11 -7.33 -2.39 10.63
N ALA A 12 -7.55 -1.08 10.70
CA ALA A 12 -6.64 -0.10 10.09
C ALA A 12 -5.49 0.36 11.02
N LEU A 13 -5.59 0.13 12.33
CA LEU A 13 -4.59 0.59 13.29
C LEU A 13 -3.46 -0.42 13.59
N SER A 14 -3.62 -1.69 13.25
CA SER A 14 -2.58 -2.70 13.50
C SER A 14 -1.43 -2.68 12.49
N GLY A 15 -1.59 -2.02 11.33
CA GLY A 15 -0.54 -1.91 10.31
C GLY A 15 0.54 -0.87 10.63
N LEU A 16 0.22 0.18 11.37
CA LEU A 16 1.15 1.28 11.69
C LEU A 16 2.04 1.00 12.91
N ALA A 17 1.61 0.10 13.81
CA ALA A 17 2.39 -0.24 15.00
C ALA A 17 3.70 -1.01 14.68
N PHE A 18 3.79 -1.64 13.51
CA PHE A 18 4.99 -2.40 13.11
C PHE A 18 6.15 -1.49 12.66
N LEU A 19 5.87 -0.30 12.14
CA LEU A 19 6.93 0.63 11.68
C LEU A 19 7.58 1.41 12.83
N ALA A 20 6.89 1.59 13.97
CA ALA A 20 7.41 2.35 15.10
C ALA A 20 8.36 1.54 16.01
N ALA A 21 8.41 0.22 15.91
CA ALA A 21 9.25 -0.63 16.73
C ALA A 21 10.73 -0.74 16.25
N CYS A 22 11.07 -0.11 15.12
CA CYS A 22 12.41 -0.22 14.52
C CYS A 22 13.46 0.73 15.06
N CYS A 23 13.14 1.65 15.98
CA CYS A 23 14.09 2.75 16.31
C CYS A 23 14.88 2.60 17.61
N THR A 24 14.76 1.54 18.40
CA THR A 24 15.51 1.47 19.66
C THR A 24 15.96 0.05 20.05
N THR A 25 17.01 -0.46 19.43
CA THR A 25 17.88 -1.41 20.14
C THR A 25 19.33 -1.15 19.77
N LYS A 26 20.04 -0.42 20.65
CA LYS A 26 21.52 -0.33 20.69
C LYS A 26 22.16 -1.65 21.16
N GLY A 27 21.52 -2.79 20.95
CA GLY A 27 22.07 -4.12 21.18
C GLY A 27 22.10 -4.86 19.86
N GLY A 28 23.28 -5.32 19.43
CA GLY A 28 23.40 -6.10 18.20
C GLY A 28 22.47 -7.32 18.23
N LEU A 29 21.92 -7.69 17.07
CA LEU A 29 21.06 -8.87 16.91
C LEU A 29 21.76 -10.13 17.44
N THR A 30 21.03 -10.91 18.21
CA THR A 30 21.51 -12.24 18.63
C THR A 30 21.63 -13.17 17.42
N LYS A 31 22.46 -14.20 17.51
CA LYS A 31 22.63 -15.19 16.45
C LYS A 31 21.31 -15.88 16.06
N ALA A 32 20.43 -16.09 17.03
CA ALA A 32 19.11 -16.68 16.80
C ALA A 32 18.18 -15.73 16.04
N GLU A 33 18.08 -14.46 16.44
CA GLU A 33 17.30 -13.43 15.77
C GLU A 33 17.78 -13.20 14.33
N LYS A 34 19.10 -13.13 14.12
CA LYS A 34 19.67 -12.99 12.77
C LYS A 34 19.27 -14.16 11.88
N LYS A 35 19.33 -15.40 12.40
CA LYS A 35 18.92 -16.60 11.63
C LYS A 35 17.42 -16.57 11.29
N GLN A 36 16.58 -16.07 12.20
CA GLN A 36 15.15 -15.94 11.97
C GLN A 36 14.84 -14.89 10.90
N LEU A 37 15.46 -13.70 10.99
CA LEU A 37 15.31 -12.63 10.00
C LEU A 37 15.75 -13.08 8.59
N ILE A 38 16.83 -13.84 8.48
CA ILE A 38 17.27 -14.40 7.18
C ILE A 38 16.21 -15.32 6.59
N LYS A 39 15.61 -16.22 7.41
CA LYS A 39 14.55 -17.10 6.92
C LYS A 39 13.30 -16.32 6.46
N GLU A 40 12.93 -15.29 7.22
CA GLU A 40 11.79 -14.43 6.86
C GLU A 40 12.08 -13.65 5.58
N ARG A 41 13.26 -13.07 5.44
CA ARG A 41 13.74 -12.42 4.22
C ARG A 41 13.63 -13.34 3.02
N ASP A 42 14.20 -14.54 3.12
CA ASP A 42 14.24 -15.51 2.01
C ASP A 42 12.81 -15.95 1.61
N SER A 43 11.91 -16.09 2.58
CA SER A 43 10.49 -16.38 2.34
C SER A 43 9.80 -15.24 1.58
N ILE A 44 9.99 -14.00 1.99
CA ILE A 44 9.40 -12.83 1.31
C ILE A 44 9.97 -12.68 -0.10
N GLN A 45 11.28 -12.84 -0.29
CA GLN A 45 11.91 -12.80 -1.60
C GLN A 45 11.33 -13.86 -2.55
N GLN A 46 11.09 -15.07 -2.04
CA GLN A 46 10.48 -16.14 -2.82
C GLN A 46 9.04 -15.79 -3.24
N ILE A 47 8.27 -15.16 -2.34
CA ILE A 47 6.90 -14.71 -2.67
C ILE A 47 6.95 -13.62 -3.75
N LEU A 48 7.83 -12.63 -3.60
CA LEU A 48 7.97 -11.54 -4.58
C LEU A 48 8.40 -12.07 -5.94
N SER A 49 9.40 -12.94 -6.02
CA SER A 49 9.86 -13.53 -7.27
C SER A 49 8.76 -14.35 -7.98
N ARG A 50 7.93 -15.09 -7.23
CA ARG A 50 6.78 -15.78 -7.81
C ARG A 50 5.74 -14.81 -8.35
N ARG A 51 5.53 -13.68 -7.65
CA ARG A 51 4.59 -12.64 -8.08
C ARG A 51 5.04 -11.95 -9.36
N GLU A 52 6.32 -11.65 -9.51
CA GLU A 52 6.88 -11.03 -10.72
C GLU A 52 6.77 -11.93 -11.95
N GLY A 53 6.95 -13.25 -11.78
CA GLY A 53 6.83 -14.23 -12.85
C GLY A 53 5.40 -14.67 -13.20
N SER A 54 4.39 -14.23 -12.41
CA SER A 54 3.00 -14.66 -12.59
C SER A 54 2.19 -13.62 -13.34
N ALA A 55 1.61 -13.98 -14.47
CA ALA A 55 0.57 -13.19 -15.10
C ALA A 55 -0.70 -13.24 -14.24
N ILE A 56 -1.11 -12.10 -13.69
CA ILE A 56 -2.33 -12.02 -12.89
C ILE A 56 -3.47 -11.66 -13.81
N TYR A 57 -4.46 -12.53 -13.82
CA TYR A 57 -5.72 -12.29 -14.49
C TYR A 57 -6.78 -12.00 -13.44
N GLY A 58 -7.45 -10.85 -13.54
CA GLY A 58 -8.49 -10.47 -12.59
C GLY A 58 -9.09 -9.12 -12.94
N THR A 59 -10.07 -8.72 -12.15
CA THR A 59 -10.62 -7.38 -12.26
C THR A 59 -9.57 -6.32 -11.91
N PRO A 60 -9.74 -5.06 -12.33
CA PRO A 60 -8.82 -3.98 -11.98
C PRO A 60 -8.56 -3.86 -10.47
N GLU A 61 -9.58 -4.15 -9.64
CA GLU A 61 -9.47 -4.13 -8.17
C GLU A 61 -8.53 -5.23 -7.67
N ILE A 62 -8.69 -6.45 -8.17
CA ILE A 62 -7.82 -7.57 -7.80
C ILE A 62 -6.37 -7.25 -8.17
N MET A 63 -6.15 -6.68 -9.35
CA MET A 63 -4.82 -6.27 -9.79
C MET A 63 -4.24 -5.13 -8.93
N ALA A 64 -5.08 -4.17 -8.52
CA ALA A 64 -4.66 -3.09 -7.64
C ALA A 64 -4.29 -3.60 -6.24
N GLN A 65 -5.09 -4.48 -5.66
CA GLN A 65 -4.79 -5.12 -4.38
C GLN A 65 -3.50 -5.96 -4.44
N TYR A 66 -3.30 -6.69 -5.52
CA TYR A 66 -2.09 -7.48 -5.70
C TYR A 66 -0.83 -6.61 -5.77
N LYS A 67 -0.88 -5.48 -6.47
CA LYS A 67 0.20 -4.50 -6.51
C LYS A 67 0.47 -3.91 -5.12
N LEU A 68 -0.57 -3.51 -4.41
CA LEU A 68 -0.45 -2.96 -3.06
C LEU A 68 0.22 -3.96 -2.11
N GLU A 69 -0.16 -5.22 -2.17
CA GLU A 69 0.45 -6.27 -1.36
C GLU A 69 1.93 -6.51 -1.73
N SER A 70 2.28 -6.41 -3.00
CA SER A 70 3.69 -6.51 -3.44
C SER A 70 4.54 -5.35 -2.89
N TYR A 71 4.03 -4.12 -2.89
CA TYR A 71 4.71 -2.98 -2.26
C TYR A 71 4.84 -3.14 -0.75
N ARG A 72 3.82 -3.69 -0.09
CA ARG A 72 3.86 -4.01 1.34
C ARG A 72 4.96 -5.03 1.66
N LEU A 73 5.03 -6.11 0.90
CA LEU A 73 6.07 -7.14 1.04
C LEU A 73 7.47 -6.56 0.79
N GLN A 74 7.63 -5.68 -0.21
CA GLN A 74 8.89 -5.00 -0.46
C GLN A 74 9.30 -4.13 0.72
N CYS A 75 8.37 -3.35 1.30
CA CYS A 75 8.63 -2.54 2.48
C CYS A 75 9.05 -3.39 3.70
N GLN A 76 8.44 -4.56 3.88
CA GLN A 76 8.85 -5.51 4.91
C GLN A 76 10.25 -6.08 4.66
N LEU A 77 10.56 -6.42 3.41
CA LEU A 77 11.88 -6.90 3.00
C LEU A 77 12.96 -5.85 3.29
N ASP A 78 12.71 -4.60 2.91
CA ASP A 78 13.62 -3.48 3.13
C ASP A 78 13.85 -3.24 4.64
N SER A 79 12.82 -3.36 5.46
CA SER A 79 12.93 -3.27 6.91
C SER A 79 13.80 -4.41 7.50
N ILE A 80 13.65 -5.64 7.01
CA ILE A 80 14.47 -6.78 7.43
C ILE A 80 15.93 -6.57 6.99
N ASN A 81 16.17 -6.14 5.77
CA ASN A 81 17.51 -5.90 5.22
C ASN A 81 18.23 -4.81 6.03
N SER A 82 17.56 -3.71 6.35
CA SER A 82 18.09 -2.66 7.21
C SER A 82 18.46 -3.19 8.61
N ARG A 83 17.63 -4.05 9.22
CA ARG A 83 17.94 -4.70 10.51
C ARG A 83 19.11 -5.67 10.41
N LEU A 84 19.35 -6.29 9.26
CA LEU A 84 20.50 -7.15 8.98
C LEU A 84 21.79 -6.35 8.70
N GLY A 85 21.70 -5.01 8.61
CA GLY A 85 22.82 -4.10 8.40
C GLY A 85 23.08 -3.76 6.94
N GLU A 86 22.11 -4.04 6.05
CA GLU A 86 22.15 -3.58 4.66
C GLU A 86 21.77 -2.09 4.59
N ASP A 87 22.41 -1.36 3.68
CA ASP A 87 22.09 0.05 3.42
C ASP A 87 20.82 0.14 2.59
N VAL A 88 19.70 0.44 3.25
CA VAL A 88 18.37 0.53 2.64
C VAL A 88 17.71 1.84 3.03
N ASP A 89 17.22 2.56 2.04
CA ASP A 89 16.42 3.77 2.24
C ASP A 89 14.98 3.41 2.65
N LEU A 90 14.78 3.28 3.95
CA LEU A 90 13.47 2.94 4.53
C LEU A 90 12.43 4.04 4.31
N GLU A 91 12.86 5.30 4.24
CA GLU A 91 11.96 6.42 4.00
C GLU A 91 11.39 6.35 2.58
N LYS A 92 12.26 6.14 1.60
CA LYS A 92 11.87 5.94 0.18
C LYS A 92 10.94 4.73 0.03
N SER A 93 11.23 3.64 0.74
CA SER A 93 10.39 2.44 0.73
C SER A 93 9.00 2.69 1.33
N ALA A 94 8.92 3.37 2.46
CA ALA A 94 7.65 3.76 3.10
C ALA A 94 6.84 4.72 2.22
N GLN A 95 7.48 5.71 1.60
CA GLN A 95 6.82 6.65 0.68
C GLN A 95 6.21 5.93 -0.52
N ARG A 96 6.92 4.98 -1.13
CA ARG A 96 6.39 4.16 -2.23
C ARG A 96 5.13 3.40 -1.84
N TYR A 97 5.15 2.78 -0.66
CA TYR A 97 3.98 2.06 -0.15
C TYR A 97 2.79 2.99 0.07
N GLN A 98 2.98 4.14 0.70
CA GLN A 98 1.93 5.13 0.95
C GLN A 98 1.32 5.67 -0.35
N LEU A 99 2.16 6.02 -1.34
CA LEU A 99 1.69 6.47 -2.65
C LEU A 99 0.86 5.37 -3.34
N GLN A 100 1.33 4.13 -3.32
CA GLN A 100 0.58 3.02 -3.92
C GLN A 100 -0.74 2.76 -3.20
N GLN A 101 -0.79 2.89 -1.89
CA GLN A 101 -2.02 2.77 -1.11
C GLN A 101 -3.03 3.85 -1.54
N ARG A 102 -2.60 5.11 -1.60
CA ARG A 102 -3.48 6.22 -2.01
C ARG A 102 -3.95 6.10 -3.45
N ILE A 103 -3.08 5.67 -4.37
CA ILE A 103 -3.44 5.36 -5.76
C ILE A 103 -4.52 4.27 -5.82
N THR A 104 -4.39 3.23 -5.02
CA THR A 104 -5.37 2.13 -4.97
C THR A 104 -6.72 2.59 -4.44
N GLU A 105 -6.74 3.39 -3.38
CA GLU A 105 -7.95 3.98 -2.80
C GLU A 105 -8.68 4.87 -3.82
N LEU A 106 -7.97 5.80 -4.46
CA LEU A 106 -8.56 6.70 -5.46
C LEU A 106 -9.13 5.94 -6.67
N ARG A 107 -8.43 4.93 -7.15
CA ARG A 107 -8.95 4.08 -8.25
C ARG A 107 -10.25 3.38 -7.87
N THR A 108 -10.31 2.83 -6.66
CA THR A 108 -11.53 2.17 -6.16
C THR A 108 -12.69 3.15 -6.06
N ILE A 109 -12.45 4.36 -5.54
CA ILE A 109 -13.48 5.40 -5.44
C ILE A 109 -13.95 5.83 -6.82
N LEU A 110 -13.02 6.10 -7.75
CA LEU A 110 -13.36 6.51 -9.12
C LEU A 110 -14.17 5.45 -9.85
N GLN A 111 -13.80 4.19 -9.72
CA GLN A 111 -14.52 3.07 -10.32
C GLN A 111 -15.94 2.92 -9.74
N GLN A 112 -16.10 3.07 -8.42
CA GLN A 112 -17.42 3.07 -7.78
C GLN A 112 -18.26 4.24 -8.31
N ARG A 113 -17.66 5.42 -8.47
CA ARG A 113 -18.35 6.58 -9.03
C ARG A 113 -18.78 6.38 -10.48
N GLU A 114 -17.96 5.77 -11.31
CA GLU A 114 -18.25 5.47 -12.72
C GLU A 114 -19.34 4.41 -12.89
N SER A 115 -19.42 3.46 -11.95
CA SER A 115 -20.45 2.41 -11.96
C SER A 115 -21.77 2.83 -11.31
N SER A 116 -21.81 3.97 -10.62
CA SER A 116 -22.99 4.45 -9.90
C SER A 116 -23.77 5.45 -10.74
N CYS A 117 -25.06 5.20 -10.94
CA CYS A 117 -25.97 6.21 -11.48
C CYS A 117 -26.33 7.20 -10.36
N ILE A 118 -25.96 8.47 -10.55
CA ILE A 118 -26.30 9.52 -9.60
C ILE A 118 -27.53 10.25 -10.10
N TYR A 119 -28.50 10.36 -9.21
CA TYR A 119 -29.70 11.15 -9.42
C TYR A 119 -29.71 12.30 -8.43
N GLY A 120 -29.82 13.52 -8.90
CA GLY A 120 -29.85 14.72 -8.07
C GLY A 120 -30.20 15.97 -8.84
N SER A 121 -30.24 17.11 -8.16
CA SER A 121 -30.39 18.39 -8.83
C SER A 121 -29.18 18.70 -9.73
N PRO A 122 -29.29 19.59 -10.71
CA PRO A 122 -28.18 19.97 -11.58
C PRO A 122 -26.93 20.38 -10.79
N GLU A 123 -27.10 21.08 -9.66
CA GLU A 123 -25.99 21.53 -8.80
C GLU A 123 -25.25 20.35 -8.18
N VAL A 124 -25.98 19.33 -7.69
CA VAL A 124 -25.40 18.09 -7.13
C VAL A 124 -24.62 17.33 -8.18
N MET A 125 -25.15 17.24 -9.40
CA MET A 125 -24.48 16.58 -10.51
C MET A 125 -23.19 17.32 -10.93
N GLU A 126 -23.21 18.64 -10.93
CA GLU A 126 -22.05 19.46 -11.24
C GLU A 126 -20.95 19.35 -10.17
N GLU A 127 -21.32 19.38 -8.89
CA GLU A 127 -20.37 19.20 -7.77
C GLU A 127 -19.72 17.82 -7.82
N TYR A 128 -20.51 16.77 -8.06
CA TYR A 128 -20.00 15.41 -8.23
C TYR A 128 -19.03 15.31 -9.41
N GLY A 129 -19.32 15.96 -10.52
CA GLY A 129 -18.41 16.03 -11.68
C GLY A 129 -17.08 16.72 -11.33
N ARG A 130 -17.13 17.87 -10.64
CA ARG A 130 -15.94 18.60 -10.19
C ARG A 130 -15.08 17.77 -9.25
N GLU A 131 -15.68 17.08 -8.28
CA GLU A 131 -14.95 16.21 -7.36
C GLU A 131 -14.28 15.03 -8.10
N THR A 132 -14.99 14.41 -9.03
CA THR A 132 -14.46 13.31 -9.83
C THR A 132 -13.27 13.76 -10.67
N GLN A 133 -13.34 14.94 -11.28
CA GLN A 133 -12.23 15.53 -12.03
C GLN A 133 -11.02 15.82 -11.13
N ARG A 134 -11.24 16.36 -9.92
CA ARG A 134 -10.19 16.61 -8.94
C ARG A 134 -9.49 15.30 -8.53
N MET A 135 -10.25 14.23 -8.26
CA MET A 135 -9.66 12.94 -7.91
C MET A 135 -8.84 12.32 -9.04
N ARG A 136 -9.25 12.50 -10.30
CA ARG A 136 -8.46 12.07 -11.46
C ARG A 136 -7.14 12.83 -11.54
N GLY A 137 -7.15 14.13 -11.34
CA GLY A 137 -5.92 14.94 -11.30
C GLY A 137 -4.98 14.52 -10.16
N GLU A 138 -5.53 14.28 -8.95
CA GLU A 138 -4.74 13.75 -7.83
C GLU A 138 -4.12 12.39 -8.17
N LEU A 139 -4.88 11.50 -8.81
CA LEU A 139 -4.40 10.19 -9.23
C LEU A 139 -3.23 10.27 -10.21
N GLU A 140 -3.30 11.15 -11.21
CA GLU A 140 -2.22 11.36 -12.19
C GLU A 140 -0.95 11.88 -11.51
N GLU A 141 -1.08 12.84 -10.59
CA GLU A 141 0.06 13.39 -9.85
C GLU A 141 0.73 12.33 -8.97
N LEU A 142 -0.04 11.53 -8.23
CA LEU A 142 0.51 10.44 -7.40
C LEU A 142 1.20 9.37 -8.23
N GLN A 143 0.68 9.04 -9.41
CA GLN A 143 1.32 8.10 -10.33
C GLN A 143 2.65 8.62 -10.85
N LYS A 144 2.75 9.93 -11.13
CA LYS A 144 3.99 10.58 -11.51
C LYS A 144 5.00 10.53 -10.37
N GLN A 145 4.61 10.92 -9.16
CA GLN A 145 5.47 10.85 -7.99
C GLN A 145 6.00 9.43 -7.73
N LEU A 146 5.13 8.41 -7.84
CA LEU A 146 5.55 7.02 -7.69
C LEU A 146 6.55 6.59 -8.78
N LYS A 147 6.36 7.06 -10.01
CA LYS A 147 7.29 6.79 -11.11
C LYS A 147 8.65 7.43 -10.86
N ASP A 148 8.68 8.68 -10.39
CA ASP A 148 9.91 9.42 -10.09
C ASP A 148 10.69 8.77 -8.94
N LEU A 149 9.98 8.24 -7.93
CA LEU A 149 10.60 7.46 -6.83
C LEU A 149 11.17 6.11 -7.27
N ASN A 150 10.77 5.58 -8.40
CA ASN A 150 11.25 4.28 -8.91
C ASN A 150 12.44 4.41 -9.88
N GLN A 151 12.80 5.64 -10.21
CA GLN A 151 14.02 5.95 -10.98
C GLN A 151 15.22 6.14 -10.06
#